data_6dff652ee33ac7189a6135cc260d5e0a
#
_entry.id   6dff652ee33ac7189a6135cc260d5e0a
#
_cell.length_a   1.000
_cell.length_b   1.000
_cell.length_c   1.000
_cell.angle_alpha   90.00
_cell.angle_beta   90.00
_cell.angle_gamma   90.00
#
_symmetry.space_group_name_H-M   'P 1'
#
loop_
_entity.id
_entity.type
_entity.pdbx_description
1 polymer ?
#
loop_
_entity_poly.entity_id
_entity_poly.type
_entity_poly.pdbx_seq_one_letter_code
_entity_poly.pdbx_strand_id
1 'polypeptide(L)'
;MGRKRLAKNKGFPPNLYQNPAGYFYYKNPATKQQKGLGRDRAHAFSEARAANAVLAAAKPSSLADWVAGKTEYTLAEWLPVYRALWMEKVEPRQATLTASDMYLRRLAECEFAGRRLSEVSTLMVAQYLEAYKAERGAPSANQLRSKLSDVFRWAETQGLIEAGRNPVTATRRHKAVVARERMSFEQFLAVRDLAPVWLRNAMNLALVTGQRRGDVVSLKFTDWKDGRLHVAQGKSGGKTRLALDGSIAIAKLGMSVADVVKQCRDEVASPYLVHHIRHNGREKPGRKVHEDLVTDAFATARDAAGIVPKEGRTPITFHEIRSLAERLYREQFGAAFAQEILGHKSAEMTARYDDLRGEWKVISAA
;
A
#
# COMPACT_ATOMS: atom_id res chain seq x y z
N MET A 1 -15.22 -15.76 3.71
CA MET A 1 -16.32 -16.75 3.78
C MET A 1 -17.14 -16.70 2.50
N GLY A 2 -17.22 -17.83 1.76
CA GLY A 2 -18.04 -17.93 0.55
C GLY A 2 -19.53 -17.86 0.89
N ARG A 3 -20.29 -17.09 0.09
CA ARG A 3 -21.75 -16.98 0.23
C ARG A 3 -22.39 -18.38 0.13
N LYS A 4 -23.17 -18.80 1.13
CA LYS A 4 -23.90 -20.09 1.11
C LYS A 4 -24.71 -20.22 -0.19
N ARG A 5 -24.57 -21.37 -0.89
CA ARG A 5 -25.35 -21.66 -2.09
C ARG A 5 -26.84 -21.67 -1.76
N LEU A 6 -27.63 -21.06 -2.63
CA LEU A 6 -29.09 -21.15 -2.55
C LEU A 6 -29.56 -22.64 -2.60
N ALA A 7 -30.54 -23.03 -1.84
CA ALA A 7 -31.04 -24.41 -1.74
C ALA A 7 -31.34 -25.05 -3.10
N LYS A 8 -31.88 -24.28 -4.07
CA LYS A 8 -32.17 -24.72 -5.45
C LYS A 8 -30.95 -25.14 -6.28
N ASN A 9 -29.73 -24.72 -5.91
CA ASN A 9 -28.48 -25.08 -6.59
C ASN A 9 -27.68 -26.16 -5.82
N LYS A 10 -28.32 -26.79 -4.82
CA LYS A 10 -27.71 -27.90 -4.07
C LYS A 10 -27.64 -29.13 -4.99
N GLY A 11 -26.42 -29.65 -5.20
CA GLY A 11 -26.15 -30.77 -6.13
C GLY A 11 -25.72 -30.35 -7.54
N PHE A 12 -25.63 -29.05 -7.87
CA PHE A 12 -25.07 -28.62 -9.15
C PHE A 12 -23.52 -28.64 -9.11
N PRO A 13 -22.84 -28.91 -10.25
CA PRO A 13 -21.40 -28.70 -10.35
C PRO A 13 -21.00 -27.30 -9.86
N PRO A 14 -19.76 -27.10 -9.36
CA PRO A 14 -19.23 -25.78 -9.04
C PRO A 14 -19.45 -24.79 -10.20
N ASN A 15 -19.72 -23.51 -9.89
CA ASN A 15 -19.86 -22.42 -10.86
C ASN A 15 -21.02 -22.53 -11.85
N LEU A 16 -21.88 -23.56 -11.74
CA LEU A 16 -23.14 -23.71 -12.50
C LEU A 16 -24.32 -23.18 -11.67
N TYR A 17 -25.18 -22.44 -12.33
CA TYR A 17 -26.38 -21.84 -11.76
C TYR A 17 -27.56 -21.99 -12.70
N GLN A 18 -28.77 -21.90 -12.16
CA GLN A 18 -30.02 -21.86 -12.93
C GLN A 18 -30.80 -20.60 -12.59
N ASN A 19 -31.32 -19.92 -13.61
CA ASN A 19 -32.18 -18.76 -13.41
C ASN A 19 -33.62 -19.20 -13.12
N PRO A 20 -34.55 -18.28 -12.73
CA PRO A 20 -35.94 -18.61 -12.46
C PRO A 20 -36.70 -19.16 -13.67
N ALA A 21 -36.28 -18.84 -14.91
CA ALA A 21 -36.88 -19.32 -16.15
C ALA A 21 -36.35 -20.70 -16.59
N GLY A 22 -35.56 -21.37 -15.75
CA GLY A 22 -35.06 -22.73 -15.99
C GLY A 22 -33.79 -22.83 -16.85
N TYR A 23 -33.21 -21.69 -17.29
CA TYR A 23 -31.96 -21.70 -18.06
C TYR A 23 -30.74 -21.87 -17.18
N PHE A 24 -29.81 -22.77 -17.58
CA PHE A 24 -28.54 -22.95 -16.95
C PHE A 24 -27.51 -21.94 -17.51
N TYR A 25 -26.66 -21.44 -16.63
CA TYR A 25 -25.52 -20.62 -17.00
C TYR A 25 -24.29 -20.94 -16.12
N TYR A 26 -23.14 -20.88 -16.73
CA TYR A 26 -21.85 -21.03 -16.06
C TYR A 26 -21.26 -19.66 -15.77
N LYS A 27 -20.75 -19.43 -14.55
CA LYS A 27 -20.08 -18.20 -14.16
C LYS A 27 -18.60 -18.48 -13.92
N ASN A 28 -17.74 -17.93 -14.77
CA ASN A 28 -16.30 -18.07 -14.61
C ASN A 28 -15.85 -17.45 -13.26
N PRO A 29 -15.20 -18.21 -12.35
CA PRO A 29 -14.80 -17.72 -11.04
C PRO A 29 -13.70 -16.65 -11.11
N ALA A 30 -12.85 -16.65 -12.16
CA ALA A 30 -11.78 -15.68 -12.34
C ALA A 30 -12.28 -14.38 -12.98
N THR A 31 -12.94 -14.46 -14.15
CA THR A 31 -13.35 -13.27 -14.92
C THR A 31 -14.72 -12.73 -14.54
N LYS A 32 -15.52 -13.51 -13.76
CA LYS A 32 -16.91 -13.22 -13.42
C LYS A 32 -17.89 -13.19 -14.60
N GLN A 33 -17.43 -13.43 -15.82
CA GLN A 33 -18.27 -13.54 -17.01
C GLN A 33 -19.23 -14.74 -16.91
N GLN A 34 -20.39 -14.62 -17.54
CA GLN A 34 -21.42 -15.65 -17.57
C GLN A 34 -21.62 -16.15 -19.00
N LYS A 35 -21.75 -17.50 -19.16
CA LYS A 35 -22.09 -18.15 -20.42
C LYS A 35 -23.34 -18.98 -20.24
N GLY A 36 -24.36 -18.74 -21.07
CA GLY A 36 -25.59 -19.52 -21.08
C GLY A 36 -25.35 -20.93 -21.64
N LEU A 37 -25.99 -21.94 -21.04
CA LEU A 37 -25.86 -23.36 -21.42
C LEU A 37 -27.21 -23.98 -21.80
N GLY A 38 -28.26 -23.17 -21.97
CA GLY A 38 -29.58 -23.66 -22.35
C GLY A 38 -30.40 -24.23 -21.19
N ARG A 39 -31.41 -25.08 -21.52
CA ARG A 39 -32.30 -25.73 -20.55
C ARG A 39 -31.96 -27.20 -20.30
N ASP A 40 -31.17 -27.81 -21.17
CA ASP A 40 -30.78 -29.21 -21.01
C ASP A 40 -29.83 -29.36 -19.81
N ARG A 41 -30.32 -30.08 -18.81
CA ARG A 41 -29.60 -30.31 -17.57
C ARG A 41 -28.38 -31.20 -17.78
N ALA A 42 -28.48 -32.24 -18.60
CA ALA A 42 -27.37 -33.20 -18.81
C ALA A 42 -26.24 -32.50 -19.53
N HIS A 43 -26.53 -31.76 -20.60
CA HIS A 43 -25.56 -30.93 -21.31
C HIS A 43 -24.92 -29.89 -20.40
N ALA A 44 -25.71 -29.10 -19.66
CA ALA A 44 -25.20 -28.07 -18.78
C ALA A 44 -24.27 -28.61 -17.67
N PHE A 45 -24.60 -29.80 -17.12
CA PHE A 45 -23.78 -30.46 -16.12
C PHE A 45 -22.48 -30.98 -16.69
N SER A 46 -22.51 -31.55 -17.90
CA SER A 46 -21.32 -32.02 -18.62
C SER A 46 -20.36 -30.87 -18.92
N GLU A 47 -20.86 -29.79 -19.53
CA GLU A 47 -20.10 -28.60 -19.85
C GLU A 47 -19.47 -27.95 -18.59
N ALA A 48 -20.26 -27.84 -17.51
CA ALA A 48 -19.75 -27.28 -16.27
C ALA A 48 -18.68 -28.14 -15.61
N ARG A 49 -18.79 -29.49 -15.70
CA ARG A 49 -17.75 -30.40 -15.20
C ARG A 49 -16.49 -30.29 -16.03
N ALA A 50 -16.62 -30.22 -17.37
CA ALA A 50 -15.48 -30.04 -18.28
C ALA A 50 -14.77 -28.69 -18.01
N ALA A 51 -15.53 -27.60 -17.90
CA ALA A 51 -14.97 -26.29 -17.57
C ALA A 51 -14.28 -26.25 -16.19
N ASN A 52 -14.87 -26.91 -15.19
CA ASN A 52 -14.25 -27.02 -13.86
C ASN A 52 -13.00 -27.93 -13.87
N ALA A 53 -12.97 -28.97 -14.71
CA ALA A 53 -11.78 -29.81 -14.89
C ALA A 53 -10.62 -29.00 -15.50
N VAL A 54 -10.88 -28.16 -16.51
CA VAL A 54 -9.91 -27.22 -17.07
C VAL A 54 -9.41 -26.24 -16.01
N LEU A 55 -10.31 -25.70 -15.20
CA LEU A 55 -9.93 -24.81 -14.09
C LEU A 55 -9.15 -25.54 -12.99
N ALA A 56 -9.45 -26.78 -12.73
CA ALA A 56 -8.71 -27.62 -11.78
C ALA A 56 -7.32 -28.00 -12.32
N ALA A 57 -7.23 -28.33 -13.61
CA ALA A 57 -5.95 -28.57 -14.27
C ALA A 57 -5.07 -27.31 -14.38
N ALA A 58 -5.70 -26.13 -14.50
CA ALA A 58 -5.01 -24.84 -14.50
C ALA A 58 -4.63 -24.34 -13.07
N LYS A 59 -5.14 -24.97 -12.03
CA LYS A 59 -4.63 -24.77 -10.67
C LYS A 59 -3.47 -25.74 -10.48
N PRO A 60 -2.24 -25.27 -10.26
CA PRO A 60 -1.18 -26.17 -9.80
C PRO A 60 -1.71 -26.80 -8.51
N SER A 61 -1.91 -28.13 -8.51
CA SER A 61 -2.36 -28.85 -7.34
C SER A 61 -1.13 -29.04 -6.45
N SER A 62 -0.79 -28.05 -5.65
CA SER A 62 0.37 -28.07 -4.76
C SER A 62 0.45 -29.34 -3.91
N LEU A 63 -0.70 -29.92 -3.56
CA LEU A 63 -0.76 -31.16 -2.79
C LEU A 63 -0.55 -32.40 -3.65
N ALA A 64 -1.13 -32.47 -4.86
CA ALA A 64 -0.93 -33.61 -5.75
C ALA A 64 0.48 -33.63 -6.33
N ASP A 65 1.06 -32.47 -6.66
CA ASP A 65 2.45 -32.35 -7.11
C ASP A 65 3.42 -32.71 -5.97
N TRP A 66 3.12 -32.29 -4.75
CA TRP A 66 3.88 -32.68 -3.56
C TRP A 66 3.78 -34.18 -3.27
N VAL A 67 2.58 -34.75 -3.33
CA VAL A 67 2.36 -36.21 -3.16
C VAL A 67 3.02 -37.01 -4.30
N ALA A 68 3.02 -36.47 -5.51
CA ALA A 68 3.71 -37.06 -6.67
C ALA A 68 5.24 -36.87 -6.64
N GLY A 69 5.79 -36.19 -5.63
CA GLY A 69 7.23 -35.95 -5.52
C GLY A 69 7.79 -35.00 -6.59
N LYS A 70 6.97 -34.07 -7.13
CA LYS A 70 7.44 -33.08 -8.10
C LYS A 70 8.47 -32.16 -7.41
N THR A 71 9.74 -32.39 -7.71
CA THR A 71 10.86 -31.64 -7.15
C THR A 71 11.31 -30.46 -8.02
N GLU A 72 10.77 -30.36 -9.23
CA GLU A 72 11.18 -29.35 -10.20
C GLU A 72 10.00 -28.48 -10.62
N TYR A 73 10.11 -27.18 -10.34
CA TYR A 73 9.17 -26.13 -10.77
C TYR A 73 9.87 -25.15 -11.70
N THR A 74 9.17 -24.70 -12.73
CA THR A 74 9.53 -23.44 -13.40
C THR A 74 9.20 -22.25 -12.49
N LEU A 75 9.80 -21.10 -12.76
CA LEU A 75 9.46 -19.90 -11.98
C LEU A 75 7.95 -19.59 -12.08
N ALA A 76 7.37 -19.64 -13.29
CA ALA A 76 5.94 -19.36 -13.49
C ALA A 76 5.03 -20.32 -12.71
N GLU A 77 5.37 -21.60 -12.62
CA GLU A 77 4.62 -22.60 -11.84
C GLU A 77 4.78 -22.39 -10.33
N TRP A 78 5.95 -21.91 -9.89
CA TRP A 78 6.25 -21.68 -8.48
C TRP A 78 5.55 -20.44 -7.92
N LEU A 79 5.41 -19.36 -8.69
CA LEU A 79 4.85 -18.10 -8.21
C LEU A 79 3.47 -18.25 -7.53
N PRO A 80 2.47 -18.97 -8.08
CA PRO A 80 1.18 -19.15 -7.41
C PRO A 80 1.28 -19.99 -6.12
N VAL A 81 2.18 -20.98 -6.08
CA VAL A 81 2.43 -21.81 -4.89
C VAL A 81 3.07 -20.96 -3.79
N TYR A 82 4.13 -20.23 -4.14
CA TYR A 82 4.75 -19.25 -3.24
C TYR A 82 3.73 -18.26 -2.67
N ARG A 83 2.87 -17.70 -3.54
CA ARG A 83 1.84 -16.74 -3.10
C ARG A 83 0.90 -17.35 -2.06
N ALA A 84 0.46 -18.59 -2.27
CA ALA A 84 -0.43 -19.28 -1.34
C ALA A 84 0.24 -19.51 0.03
N LEU A 85 1.45 -20.06 0.03
CA LEU A 85 2.25 -20.29 1.24
C LEU A 85 2.58 -18.99 1.98
N TRP A 86 2.98 -17.96 1.24
CA TRP A 86 3.29 -16.64 1.81
C TRP A 86 2.06 -16.00 2.45
N MET A 87 0.88 -16.09 1.82
CA MET A 87 -0.38 -15.56 2.38
C MET A 87 -0.75 -16.26 3.69
N GLU A 88 -0.61 -17.58 3.74
CA GLU A 88 -0.92 -18.37 4.94
C GLU A 88 0.01 -18.02 6.12
N LYS A 89 1.31 -17.92 5.85
CA LYS A 89 2.32 -17.68 6.89
C LYS A 89 2.41 -16.22 7.37
N VAL A 90 2.24 -15.26 6.46
CA VAL A 90 2.51 -13.84 6.72
C VAL A 90 1.24 -13.05 7.03
N GLU A 91 0.07 -13.55 6.59
CA GLU A 91 -1.24 -12.86 6.73
C GLU A 91 -1.14 -11.38 6.32
N PRO A 92 -0.70 -11.08 5.08
CA PRO A 92 -0.40 -9.71 4.68
C PRO A 92 -1.66 -8.86 4.63
N ARG A 93 -1.51 -7.57 4.93
CA ARG A 93 -2.58 -6.60 4.71
C ARG A 93 -2.90 -6.47 3.23
N GLN A 94 -4.12 -6.07 2.91
CA GLN A 94 -4.61 -5.94 1.53
C GLN A 94 -3.68 -5.10 0.65
N ALA A 95 -3.19 -3.95 1.13
CA ALA A 95 -2.26 -3.10 0.39
C ALA A 95 -0.92 -3.80 0.08
N THR A 96 -0.40 -4.59 1.04
CA THR A 96 0.83 -5.39 0.85
C THR A 96 0.60 -6.51 -0.15
N LEU A 97 -0.57 -7.15 -0.09
CA LEU A 97 -0.98 -8.19 -1.03
C LEU A 97 -1.09 -7.63 -2.44
N THR A 98 -1.78 -6.49 -2.62
CA THR A 98 -1.92 -5.83 -3.93
C THR A 98 -0.56 -5.47 -4.54
N ALA A 99 0.35 -4.90 -3.73
CA ALA A 99 1.71 -4.58 -4.18
C ALA A 99 2.51 -5.84 -4.53
N SER A 100 2.39 -6.90 -3.72
CA SER A 100 3.02 -8.19 -4.00
C SER A 100 2.52 -8.79 -5.30
N ASP A 101 1.19 -8.84 -5.51
CA ASP A 101 0.56 -9.38 -6.71
C ASP A 101 0.97 -8.65 -7.99
N MET A 102 1.24 -7.35 -7.90
CA MET A 102 1.78 -6.58 -9.03
C MET A 102 3.17 -7.09 -9.44
N TYR A 103 4.07 -7.30 -8.47
CA TYR A 103 5.41 -7.83 -8.76
C TYR A 103 5.37 -9.30 -9.21
N LEU A 104 4.50 -10.14 -8.62
CA LEU A 104 4.35 -11.53 -9.04
C LEU A 104 3.86 -11.65 -10.48
N ARG A 105 2.93 -10.79 -10.92
CA ARG A 105 2.51 -10.73 -12.34
C ARG A 105 3.67 -10.38 -13.25
N ARG A 106 4.49 -9.38 -12.89
CA ARG A 106 5.70 -9.03 -13.66
C ARG A 106 6.70 -10.17 -13.75
N LEU A 107 6.88 -10.93 -12.68
CA LEU A 107 7.75 -12.10 -12.66
C LEU A 107 7.19 -13.26 -13.48
N ALA A 108 5.88 -13.43 -13.57
CA ALA A 108 5.25 -14.44 -14.41
C ALA A 108 5.41 -14.15 -15.92
N GLU A 109 5.67 -12.92 -16.28
CA GLU A 109 5.85 -12.44 -17.66
C GLU A 109 7.33 -12.24 -18.03
N CYS A 110 8.29 -12.49 -17.11
CA CYS A 110 9.71 -12.27 -17.39
C CYS A 110 10.29 -13.35 -18.32
N GLU A 111 11.39 -13.01 -19.00
CA GLU A 111 12.05 -13.87 -20.02
C GLU A 111 12.44 -15.27 -19.51
N PHE A 112 12.68 -15.40 -18.21
CA PHE A 112 13.03 -16.68 -17.57
C PHE A 112 11.89 -17.31 -16.77
N ALA A 113 10.65 -16.83 -16.93
CA ALA A 113 9.50 -17.38 -16.20
C ALA A 113 9.28 -18.88 -16.48
N GLY A 114 9.54 -19.33 -17.70
CA GLY A 114 9.46 -20.74 -18.11
C GLY A 114 10.70 -21.58 -17.77
N ARG A 115 11.75 -21.02 -17.17
CA ARG A 115 12.93 -21.76 -16.74
C ARG A 115 12.69 -22.45 -15.41
N ARG A 116 13.30 -23.61 -15.20
CA ARG A 116 13.33 -24.28 -13.90
C ARG A 116 14.02 -23.37 -12.88
N LEU A 117 13.57 -23.41 -11.63
CA LEU A 117 14.15 -22.58 -10.56
C LEU A 117 15.66 -22.78 -10.43
N SER A 118 16.14 -24.02 -10.60
CA SER A 118 17.57 -24.38 -10.57
C SER A 118 18.38 -23.81 -11.73
N GLU A 119 17.74 -23.49 -12.87
CA GLU A 119 18.37 -22.97 -14.09
C GLU A 119 18.41 -21.45 -14.15
N VAL A 120 17.69 -20.76 -13.27
CA VAL A 120 17.69 -19.28 -13.21
C VAL A 120 19.03 -18.81 -12.68
N SER A 121 19.82 -18.19 -13.54
CA SER A 121 21.15 -17.70 -13.18
C SER A 121 21.13 -16.28 -12.63
N THR A 122 22.17 -15.92 -11.86
CA THR A 122 22.40 -14.55 -11.38
C THR A 122 22.47 -13.54 -12.54
N LEU A 123 23.06 -13.95 -13.69
CA LEU A 123 23.17 -13.09 -14.86
C LEU A 123 21.78 -12.74 -15.43
N MET A 124 20.88 -13.73 -15.60
CA MET A 124 19.51 -13.49 -16.06
C MET A 124 18.77 -12.51 -15.14
N VAL A 125 18.88 -12.72 -13.84
CA VAL A 125 18.26 -11.83 -12.84
C VAL A 125 18.84 -10.43 -12.92
N ALA A 126 20.16 -10.27 -13.04
CA ALA A 126 20.81 -8.97 -13.13
C ALA A 126 20.38 -8.21 -14.39
N GLN A 127 20.35 -8.85 -15.54
CA GLN A 127 19.91 -8.25 -16.81
C GLN A 127 18.44 -7.80 -16.73
N TYR A 128 17.58 -8.64 -16.20
CA TYR A 128 16.16 -8.31 -16.02
C TYR A 128 15.96 -7.11 -15.08
N LEU A 129 16.70 -7.05 -13.97
CA LEU A 129 16.62 -5.94 -13.03
C LEU A 129 17.16 -4.64 -13.62
N GLU A 130 18.20 -4.67 -14.47
CA GLU A 130 18.69 -3.49 -15.19
C GLU A 130 17.66 -2.99 -16.22
N ALA A 131 17.05 -3.88 -16.99
CA ALA A 131 15.99 -3.54 -17.93
C ALA A 131 14.78 -2.92 -17.21
N TYR A 132 14.36 -3.54 -16.10
CA TYR A 132 13.24 -3.02 -15.29
C TYR A 132 13.57 -1.67 -14.64
N LYS A 133 14.82 -1.44 -14.24
CA LYS A 133 15.29 -0.14 -13.73
C LYS A 133 15.20 0.94 -14.81
N ALA A 134 15.56 0.63 -16.06
CA ALA A 134 15.46 1.57 -17.16
C ALA A 134 13.99 1.97 -17.42
N GLU A 135 13.04 1.04 -17.26
CA GLU A 135 11.60 1.28 -17.43
C GLU A 135 10.98 2.02 -16.23
N ARG A 136 11.30 1.61 -14.99
CA ARG A 136 10.54 1.99 -13.77
C ARG A 136 11.37 2.69 -12.68
N GLY A 137 12.63 2.89 -12.93
CA GLY A 137 13.56 3.52 -11.99
C GLY A 137 14.10 2.58 -10.89
N ALA A 138 15.21 3.00 -10.28
CA ALA A 138 15.94 2.23 -9.28
C ALA A 138 15.12 1.83 -8.04
N PRO A 139 14.24 2.66 -7.46
CA PRO A 139 13.44 2.25 -6.32
C PRO A 139 12.51 1.06 -6.61
N SER A 140 11.84 1.08 -7.77
CA SER A 140 10.92 0.01 -8.19
C SER A 140 11.69 -1.28 -8.51
N ALA A 141 12.85 -1.19 -9.17
CA ALA A 141 13.73 -2.33 -9.43
C ALA A 141 14.24 -2.98 -8.13
N ASN A 142 14.57 -2.17 -7.12
CA ASN A 142 14.95 -2.69 -5.81
C ASN A 142 13.80 -3.40 -5.06
N GLN A 143 12.56 -2.96 -5.25
CA GLN A 143 11.39 -3.64 -4.69
C GLN A 143 11.15 -4.99 -5.41
N LEU A 144 11.21 -5.00 -6.75
CA LEU A 144 11.11 -6.22 -7.55
C LEU A 144 12.22 -7.22 -7.17
N ARG A 145 13.47 -6.74 -7.03
CA ARG A 145 14.60 -7.55 -6.56
C ARG A 145 14.30 -8.18 -5.20
N SER A 146 13.78 -7.38 -4.26
CA SER A 146 13.46 -7.89 -2.91
C SER A 146 12.36 -8.95 -2.96
N LYS A 147 11.33 -8.77 -3.80
CA LYS A 147 10.26 -9.75 -3.99
C LYS A 147 10.80 -11.02 -4.63
N LEU A 148 11.60 -10.92 -5.69
CA LEU A 148 12.20 -12.08 -6.35
C LEU A 148 13.14 -12.85 -5.41
N SER A 149 13.93 -12.14 -4.61
CA SER A 149 14.77 -12.76 -3.58
C SER A 149 13.96 -13.54 -2.55
N ASP A 150 12.80 -13.02 -2.15
CA ASP A 150 11.89 -13.69 -1.24
C ASP A 150 11.27 -14.95 -1.88
N VAL A 151 10.86 -14.88 -3.14
CA VAL A 151 10.34 -16.01 -3.93
C VAL A 151 11.35 -17.17 -3.96
N PHE A 152 12.62 -16.88 -4.24
CA PHE A 152 13.68 -17.89 -4.26
C PHE A 152 14.05 -18.39 -2.86
N ARG A 153 14.03 -17.54 -1.83
CA ARG A 153 14.23 -17.97 -0.44
C ARG A 153 13.18 -18.97 0.01
N TRP A 154 11.94 -18.76 -0.37
CA TRP A 154 10.89 -19.75 -0.11
C TRP A 154 11.11 -21.04 -0.87
N ALA A 155 11.61 -21.00 -2.11
CA ALA A 155 11.98 -22.19 -2.85
C ALA A 155 13.11 -22.97 -2.15
N GLU A 156 14.13 -22.29 -1.60
CA GLU A 156 15.17 -22.89 -0.76
C GLU A 156 14.56 -23.60 0.47
N THR A 157 13.64 -22.94 1.17
CA THR A 157 13.02 -23.53 2.39
C THR A 157 12.11 -24.70 2.09
N GLN A 158 11.61 -24.82 0.84
CA GLN A 158 10.82 -25.97 0.39
C GLN A 158 11.68 -27.07 -0.26
N GLY A 159 13.01 -26.91 -0.30
CA GLY A 159 13.92 -27.88 -0.89
C GLY A 159 13.85 -27.97 -2.43
N LEU A 160 13.25 -26.99 -3.10
CA LEU A 160 13.14 -26.96 -4.56
C LEU A 160 14.44 -26.53 -5.25
N ILE A 161 15.29 -25.85 -4.53
CA ILE A 161 16.66 -25.50 -4.88
C ILE A 161 17.55 -25.66 -3.64
N GLU A 162 18.83 -25.91 -3.84
CA GLU A 162 19.81 -26.04 -2.74
C GLU A 162 19.93 -24.73 -1.93
N ALA A 163 20.14 -24.84 -0.64
CA ALA A 163 20.39 -23.69 0.23
C ALA A 163 21.62 -22.90 -0.25
N GLY A 164 21.48 -21.58 -0.29
CA GLY A 164 22.53 -20.68 -0.81
C GLY A 164 22.51 -20.51 -2.34
N ARG A 165 21.62 -21.17 -3.06
CA ARG A 165 21.49 -21.09 -4.53
C ARG A 165 20.51 -20.02 -5.01
N ASN A 166 20.06 -19.14 -4.14
CA ASN A 166 19.21 -18.00 -4.52
C ASN A 166 19.95 -17.06 -5.50
N PRO A 167 19.58 -17.01 -6.79
CA PRO A 167 20.33 -16.28 -7.82
C PRO A 167 20.27 -14.75 -7.63
N VAL A 168 19.36 -14.27 -6.80
CA VAL A 168 19.19 -12.83 -6.52
C VAL A 168 20.20 -12.31 -5.50
N THR A 169 20.71 -13.18 -4.64
CA THR A 169 21.56 -12.79 -3.50
C THR A 169 22.82 -12.07 -3.94
N ALA A 170 23.48 -12.55 -5.00
CA ALA A 170 24.70 -11.98 -5.56
C ALA A 170 24.45 -10.72 -6.42
N THR A 171 23.20 -10.38 -6.75
CA THR A 171 22.90 -9.13 -7.48
C THR A 171 23.03 -7.91 -6.58
N ARG A 172 23.42 -6.78 -7.16
CA ARG A 172 23.56 -5.52 -6.41
C ARG A 172 22.24 -4.74 -6.41
N ARG A 173 21.99 -4.02 -5.33
CA ARG A 173 20.94 -3.01 -5.29
C ARG A 173 21.34 -1.81 -6.13
N HIS A 174 20.38 -1.25 -6.86
CA HIS A 174 20.59 -0.01 -7.59
C HIS A 174 20.64 1.18 -6.61
N LYS A 175 21.56 2.10 -6.85
CA LYS A 175 21.60 3.36 -6.09
C LYS A 175 20.35 4.17 -6.42
N ALA A 176 19.47 4.34 -5.45
CA ALA A 176 18.30 5.18 -5.58
C ALA A 176 18.62 6.60 -5.10
N VAL A 177 18.43 7.58 -5.96
CA VAL A 177 18.50 8.98 -5.58
C VAL A 177 17.11 9.40 -5.10
N VAL A 178 17.05 10.04 -3.93
CA VAL A 178 15.80 10.59 -3.43
C VAL A 178 15.49 11.87 -4.20
N ALA A 179 14.59 11.75 -5.17
CA ALA A 179 14.23 12.85 -6.07
C ALA A 179 13.20 13.83 -5.47
N ARG A 180 12.46 13.43 -4.40
CA ARG A 180 11.40 14.27 -3.84
C ARG A 180 11.97 15.49 -3.13
N GLU A 181 11.41 16.65 -3.44
CA GLU A 181 11.75 17.91 -2.80
C GLU A 181 11.19 17.98 -1.37
N ARG A 182 11.87 18.70 -0.48
CA ARG A 182 11.38 19.00 0.88
C ARG A 182 10.43 20.19 0.83
N MET A 183 9.33 20.10 1.58
CA MET A 183 8.38 21.21 1.73
C MET A 183 8.90 22.23 2.73
N SER A 184 8.91 23.52 2.37
CA SER A 184 9.13 24.61 3.33
C SER A 184 7.81 24.95 4.07
N PHE A 185 7.91 25.75 5.14
CA PHE A 185 6.74 26.20 5.87
C PHE A 185 5.89 27.18 5.04
N GLU A 186 6.53 28.04 4.26
CA GLU A 186 5.88 28.98 3.34
C GLU A 186 5.11 28.24 2.24
N GLN A 187 5.69 27.19 1.68
CA GLN A 187 5.01 26.32 0.73
C GLN A 187 3.81 25.60 1.37
N PHE A 188 3.95 25.15 2.62
CA PHE A 188 2.84 24.57 3.36
C PHE A 188 1.67 25.57 3.50
N LEU A 189 1.95 26.80 3.87
CA LEU A 189 0.94 27.85 3.99
C LEU A 189 0.28 28.16 2.64
N ALA A 190 1.07 28.33 1.58
CA ALA A 190 0.56 28.60 0.23
C ALA A 190 -0.41 27.51 -0.26
N VAL A 191 -0.06 26.23 -0.08
CA VAL A 191 -0.95 25.09 -0.43
C VAL A 191 -2.19 25.09 0.46
N ARG A 192 -2.02 25.31 1.78
CA ARG A 192 -3.10 25.29 2.76
C ARG A 192 -4.17 26.36 2.48
N ASP A 193 -3.75 27.53 2.05
CA ASP A 193 -4.66 28.66 1.81
C ASP A 193 -5.55 28.43 0.58
N LEU A 194 -5.08 27.68 -0.38
CA LEU A 194 -5.84 27.26 -1.57
C LEU A 194 -6.58 25.92 -1.39
N ALA A 195 -6.34 25.24 -0.28
CA ALA A 195 -6.95 23.94 -0.01
C ALA A 195 -8.42 24.08 0.42
N PRO A 196 -9.32 23.16 0.01
CA PRO A 196 -10.67 23.10 0.56
C PRO A 196 -10.62 22.82 2.08
N VAL A 197 -11.65 23.22 2.80
CA VAL A 197 -11.68 23.19 4.27
C VAL A 197 -11.29 21.84 4.86
N TRP A 198 -11.83 20.73 4.36
CA TRP A 198 -11.50 19.40 4.84
C TRP A 198 -10.02 19.03 4.63
N LEU A 199 -9.41 19.49 3.51
CA LEU A 199 -7.99 19.26 3.25
C LEU A 199 -7.11 20.15 4.13
N ARG A 200 -7.52 21.39 4.36
CA ARG A 200 -6.87 22.32 5.31
C ARG A 200 -6.84 21.72 6.72
N ASN A 201 -7.96 21.13 7.17
CA ASN A 201 -8.03 20.41 8.43
C ASN A 201 -7.07 19.20 8.46
N ALA A 202 -7.03 18.41 7.39
CA ALA A 202 -6.10 17.28 7.26
C ALA A 202 -4.63 17.75 7.28
N MET A 203 -4.29 18.85 6.62
CA MET A 203 -2.95 19.43 6.59
C MET A 203 -2.53 19.94 7.98
N ASN A 204 -3.40 20.68 8.66
CA ASN A 204 -3.13 21.17 10.01
C ASN A 204 -2.96 19.99 11.00
N LEU A 205 -3.86 19.00 10.98
CA LEU A 205 -3.72 17.78 11.79
C LEU A 205 -2.40 17.05 11.49
N ALA A 206 -2.05 16.88 10.21
CA ALA A 206 -0.80 16.22 9.83
C ALA A 206 0.43 16.98 10.37
N LEU A 207 0.38 18.32 10.37
CA LEU A 207 1.48 19.14 10.83
C LEU A 207 1.62 19.10 12.36
N VAL A 208 0.55 19.35 13.11
CA VAL A 208 0.62 19.40 14.59
C VAL A 208 0.75 18.02 15.24
N THR A 209 0.35 16.94 14.58
CA THR A 209 0.50 15.59 15.12
C THR A 209 1.70 14.86 14.56
N GLY A 210 2.26 15.32 13.44
CA GLY A 210 3.32 14.62 12.70
C GLY A 210 2.87 13.28 12.12
N GLN A 211 1.56 12.95 12.07
CA GLN A 211 1.09 11.62 11.68
C GLN A 211 1.04 11.42 10.17
N ARG A 212 1.01 10.15 9.76
CA ARG A 212 0.91 9.78 8.34
C ARG A 212 -0.49 10.08 7.81
N ARG A 213 -0.61 10.32 6.51
CA ARG A 213 -1.88 10.58 5.81
C ARG A 213 -3.01 9.62 6.22
N GLY A 214 -2.75 8.32 6.20
CA GLY A 214 -3.74 7.31 6.55
C GLY A 214 -4.15 7.34 8.02
N ASP A 215 -3.23 7.69 8.91
CA ASP A 215 -3.53 7.85 10.33
C ASP A 215 -4.40 9.11 10.53
N VAL A 216 -4.04 10.24 9.91
CA VAL A 216 -4.79 11.52 9.98
C VAL A 216 -6.24 11.38 9.54
N VAL A 217 -6.51 10.79 8.38
CA VAL A 217 -7.90 10.62 7.89
C VAL A 217 -8.71 9.59 8.68
N SER A 218 -8.04 8.82 9.54
CA SER A 218 -8.70 7.81 10.37
C SER A 218 -9.04 8.32 11.77
N LEU A 219 -8.54 9.49 12.16
CA LEU A 219 -8.82 10.10 13.45
C LEU A 219 -10.31 10.45 13.59
N LYS A 220 -10.84 10.20 14.80
CA LYS A 220 -12.22 10.45 15.15
C LYS A 220 -12.30 11.48 16.28
N PHE A 221 -13.45 12.13 16.41
CA PHE A 221 -13.72 12.99 17.57
C PHE A 221 -13.68 12.22 18.88
N THR A 222 -14.01 10.92 18.87
CA THR A 222 -13.93 10.04 20.05
C THR A 222 -12.50 9.70 20.46
N ASP A 223 -11.48 9.98 19.62
CA ASP A 223 -10.08 9.80 19.97
C ASP A 223 -9.53 10.98 20.79
N TRP A 224 -10.29 12.08 20.89
CA TRP A 224 -10.01 13.19 21.79
C TRP A 224 -10.61 12.89 23.17
N LYS A 225 -9.76 12.65 24.18
CA LYS A 225 -10.15 12.30 25.55
C LYS A 225 -9.20 12.94 26.55
N ASP A 226 -9.73 13.45 27.63
CA ASP A 226 -8.96 13.98 28.76
C ASP A 226 -7.88 14.99 28.34
N GLY A 227 -8.22 15.89 27.38
CA GLY A 227 -7.30 16.89 26.87
C GLY A 227 -6.20 16.35 25.96
N ARG A 228 -6.28 15.10 25.51
CA ARG A 228 -5.28 14.43 24.66
C ARG A 228 -5.90 13.80 23.42
N LEU A 229 -5.17 13.83 22.30
CA LEU A 229 -5.52 13.12 21.08
C LEU A 229 -4.82 11.76 21.04
N HIS A 230 -5.60 10.70 21.06
CA HIS A 230 -5.11 9.32 21.01
C HIS A 230 -4.94 8.84 19.59
N VAL A 231 -3.73 8.47 19.21
CA VAL A 231 -3.37 8.02 17.85
C VAL A 231 -2.84 6.60 17.88
N ALA A 232 -3.51 5.70 17.17
CA ALA A 232 -3.01 4.35 16.91
C ALA A 232 -2.50 4.27 15.47
N GLN A 233 -1.18 4.18 15.27
CA GLN A 233 -0.58 4.21 13.93
C GLN A 233 -0.92 2.95 13.14
N GLY A 234 -1.63 3.11 12.01
CA GLY A 234 -2.07 2.03 11.15
C GLY A 234 -0.93 1.18 10.58
N LYS A 235 0.17 1.79 10.15
CA LYS A 235 1.32 1.08 9.55
C LYS A 235 2.00 0.11 10.52
N SER A 236 1.97 0.37 11.83
CA SER A 236 2.51 -0.52 12.86
C SER A 236 1.52 -1.60 13.33
N GLY A 237 0.34 -1.72 12.68
CA GLY A 237 -0.72 -2.61 13.15
C GLY A 237 -1.41 -2.12 14.43
N GLY A 238 -1.36 -0.81 14.71
CA GLY A 238 -1.85 -0.23 15.96
C GLY A 238 -0.95 -0.50 17.17
N LYS A 239 0.25 -1.08 16.96
CA LYS A 239 1.23 -1.32 18.03
C LYS A 239 1.87 -0.03 18.56
N THR A 240 1.99 1.00 17.71
CA THR A 240 2.44 2.33 18.14
C THR A 240 1.20 3.13 18.50
N ARG A 241 1.07 3.46 19.78
CA ARG A 241 -0.02 4.25 20.36
C ARG A 241 0.55 5.48 21.03
N LEU A 242 0.04 6.64 20.65
CA LEU A 242 0.47 7.93 21.17
C LEU A 242 -0.75 8.63 21.80
N ALA A 243 -0.55 9.27 22.93
CA ALA A 243 -1.52 10.20 23.52
C ALA A 243 -0.88 11.60 23.48
N LEU A 244 -1.26 12.38 22.47
CA LEU A 244 -0.70 13.70 22.23
C LEU A 244 -1.44 14.72 23.09
N ASP A 245 -0.71 15.41 23.96
CA ASP A 245 -1.27 16.48 24.80
C ASP A 245 -1.82 17.61 23.92
N GLY A 246 -2.97 18.13 24.29
CA GLY A 246 -3.65 19.19 23.54
C GLY A 246 -2.89 20.50 23.46
N SER A 247 -1.98 20.76 24.42
CA SER A 247 -1.14 21.97 24.46
C SER A 247 0.05 21.91 23.48
N ILE A 248 0.39 20.73 22.95
CA ILE A 248 1.46 20.60 21.94
C ILE A 248 1.11 21.49 20.76
N ALA A 249 1.98 22.45 20.44
CA ALA A 249 1.77 23.44 19.39
C ALA A 249 3.02 23.59 18.53
N ILE A 250 2.81 23.96 17.28
CA ILE A 250 3.88 24.45 16.40
C ILE A 250 3.83 25.98 16.44
N ALA A 251 4.82 26.61 17.04
CA ALA A 251 4.88 28.03 17.23
C ALA A 251 4.69 28.82 15.91
N LYS A 252 5.36 28.40 14.84
CA LYS A 252 5.23 29.04 13.51
C LYS A 252 3.80 28.95 12.93
N LEU A 253 3.01 27.91 13.29
CA LEU A 253 1.63 27.78 12.87
C LEU A 253 0.67 28.60 13.77
N GLY A 254 1.05 28.84 15.01
CA GLY A 254 0.21 29.50 16.02
C GLY A 254 -0.99 28.65 16.46
N MET A 255 -0.93 27.34 16.33
CA MET A 255 -2.02 26.41 16.67
C MET A 255 -1.50 25.20 17.42
N SER A 256 -2.25 24.81 18.44
CA SER A 256 -2.04 23.57 19.21
C SER A 256 -2.84 22.40 18.63
N VAL A 257 -2.57 21.20 19.13
CA VAL A 257 -3.37 20.00 18.80
C VAL A 257 -4.84 20.22 19.16
N ALA A 258 -5.13 20.84 20.33
CA ALA A 258 -6.48 21.14 20.76
C ALA A 258 -7.18 22.12 19.80
N ASP A 259 -6.49 23.18 19.37
CA ASP A 259 -7.05 24.16 18.44
C ASP A 259 -7.42 23.52 17.10
N VAL A 260 -6.53 22.65 16.57
CA VAL A 260 -6.79 21.98 15.30
C VAL A 260 -7.94 20.97 15.42
N VAL A 261 -8.03 20.23 16.53
CA VAL A 261 -9.17 19.33 16.79
C VAL A 261 -10.49 20.12 16.87
N LYS A 262 -10.48 21.28 17.53
CA LYS A 262 -11.64 22.17 17.60
C LYS A 262 -12.01 22.72 16.23
N GLN A 263 -11.02 23.13 15.42
CA GLN A 263 -11.22 23.62 14.05
C GLN A 263 -11.88 22.57 13.13
N CYS A 264 -11.65 21.27 13.37
CA CYS A 264 -12.28 20.20 12.60
C CYS A 264 -13.79 20.05 12.83
N ARG A 265 -14.36 20.73 13.87
CA ARG A 265 -15.79 20.75 14.11
C ARG A 265 -16.44 21.78 13.18
N ASP A 266 -17.40 21.32 12.42
CA ASP A 266 -18.23 22.14 11.54
C ASP A 266 -19.70 21.75 11.70
N GLU A 267 -20.56 22.21 10.82
CA GLU A 267 -22.01 21.93 10.84
C GLU A 267 -22.39 20.54 10.37
N VAL A 268 -21.41 19.74 9.89
CA VAL A 268 -21.65 18.39 9.37
C VAL A 268 -21.44 17.35 10.46
N ALA A 269 -22.47 16.58 10.77
CA ALA A 269 -22.34 15.47 11.71
C ALA A 269 -21.42 14.38 11.16
N SER A 270 -20.29 14.15 11.83
CA SER A 270 -19.30 13.15 11.46
C SER A 270 -18.62 12.56 12.69
N PRO A 271 -18.31 11.26 12.71
CA PRO A 271 -17.41 10.71 13.72
C PRO A 271 -15.93 11.04 13.44
N TYR A 272 -15.56 11.48 12.22
CA TYR A 272 -14.18 11.69 11.78
C TYR A 272 -13.78 13.16 11.88
N LEU A 273 -12.54 13.45 12.30
CA LEU A 273 -11.97 14.81 12.28
C LEU A 273 -11.83 15.33 10.84
N VAL A 274 -11.46 14.46 9.90
CA VAL A 274 -11.37 14.77 8.47
C VAL A 274 -12.49 14.05 7.74
N HIS A 275 -13.48 14.78 7.25
CA HIS A 275 -14.67 14.23 6.61
C HIS A 275 -15.12 15.09 5.42
N HIS A 276 -15.96 14.51 4.57
CA HIS A 276 -16.59 15.23 3.47
C HIS A 276 -17.58 16.28 4.02
N ILE A 277 -17.41 17.53 3.63
CA ILE A 277 -18.31 18.65 4.02
C ILE A 277 -19.47 18.76 3.02
N ARG A 278 -19.23 18.40 1.76
CA ARG A 278 -20.22 18.43 0.67
C ARG A 278 -20.28 17.07 -0.02
N HIS A 279 -21.31 16.85 -0.82
CA HIS A 279 -21.35 15.70 -1.71
C HIS A 279 -20.15 15.69 -2.66
N ASN A 280 -19.50 14.54 -2.81
CA ASN A 280 -18.42 14.32 -3.76
C ASN A 280 -18.66 12.98 -4.47
N GLY A 281 -19.27 13.03 -5.65
CA GLY A 281 -19.69 11.83 -6.35
C GLY A 281 -20.68 11.00 -5.51
N ARG A 282 -20.28 9.77 -5.13
CA ARG A 282 -21.08 8.87 -4.28
C ARG A 282 -20.91 9.13 -2.79
N GLU A 283 -19.93 9.92 -2.38
CA GLU A 283 -19.63 10.18 -0.98
C GLU A 283 -20.54 11.29 -0.43
N LYS A 284 -21.15 10.99 0.70
CA LYS A 284 -22.07 11.90 1.42
C LYS A 284 -21.28 12.76 2.45
N PRO A 285 -21.79 13.94 2.80
CA PRO A 285 -21.25 14.71 3.92
C PRO A 285 -21.17 13.85 5.20
N GLY A 286 -20.13 14.09 6.01
CA GLY A 286 -19.84 13.32 7.23
C GLY A 286 -19.11 12.00 7.02
N ARG A 287 -18.98 11.52 5.80
CA ARG A 287 -18.18 10.32 5.50
C ARG A 287 -16.69 10.61 5.59
N LYS A 288 -15.94 9.57 5.98
CA LYS A 288 -14.47 9.60 6.00
C LYS A 288 -13.91 9.93 4.62
N VAL A 289 -12.96 10.85 4.56
CA VAL A 289 -12.19 11.12 3.32
C VAL A 289 -11.23 9.96 3.04
N HIS A 290 -11.21 9.48 1.80
CA HIS A 290 -10.26 8.46 1.38
C HIS A 290 -8.85 9.03 1.21
N GLU A 291 -7.83 8.22 1.51
CA GLU A 291 -6.43 8.65 1.44
C GLU A 291 -6.01 9.17 0.06
N ASP A 292 -6.50 8.54 -1.01
CA ASP A 292 -6.14 8.93 -2.37
C ASP A 292 -6.70 10.31 -2.71
N LEU A 293 -7.92 10.62 -2.27
CA LEU A 293 -8.49 11.95 -2.45
C LEU A 293 -7.65 13.05 -1.77
N VAL A 294 -7.07 12.75 -0.59
CA VAL A 294 -6.13 13.69 0.07
C VAL A 294 -4.92 13.95 -0.81
N THR A 295 -4.38 12.91 -1.49
CA THR A 295 -3.23 13.04 -2.39
C THR A 295 -3.57 13.89 -3.61
N ASP A 296 -4.70 13.60 -4.25
CA ASP A 296 -5.12 14.30 -5.47
C ASP A 296 -5.49 15.76 -5.19
N ALA A 297 -6.24 16.02 -4.14
CA ALA A 297 -6.60 17.36 -3.74
C ALA A 297 -5.39 18.20 -3.27
N PHE A 298 -4.42 17.56 -2.60
CA PHE A 298 -3.17 18.21 -2.25
C PHE A 298 -2.36 18.58 -3.50
N ALA A 299 -2.27 17.68 -4.48
CA ALA A 299 -1.59 17.96 -5.75
C ALA A 299 -2.27 19.14 -6.47
N THR A 300 -3.60 19.15 -6.55
CA THR A 300 -4.37 20.26 -7.14
C THR A 300 -4.10 21.59 -6.44
N ALA A 301 -4.13 21.62 -5.10
CA ALA A 301 -3.87 22.84 -4.33
C ALA A 301 -2.41 23.32 -4.46
N ARG A 302 -1.44 22.39 -4.49
CA ARG A 302 -0.02 22.67 -4.75
C ARG A 302 0.19 23.31 -6.12
N ASP A 303 -0.42 22.71 -7.15
CA ASP A 303 -0.28 23.19 -8.53
C ASP A 303 -0.94 24.57 -8.69
N ALA A 304 -2.09 24.81 -8.04
CA ALA A 304 -2.74 26.10 -7.96
C ALA A 304 -1.90 27.15 -7.21
N ALA A 305 -1.08 26.71 -6.22
CA ALA A 305 -0.13 27.60 -5.53
C ALA A 305 1.12 27.92 -6.37
N GLY A 306 1.23 27.39 -7.59
CA GLY A 306 2.36 27.65 -8.49
C GLY A 306 3.67 27.03 -8.01
N ILE A 307 3.61 25.99 -7.17
CA ILE A 307 4.81 25.35 -6.62
C ILE A 307 5.35 24.35 -7.63
N VAL A 308 6.43 24.74 -8.31
CA VAL A 308 7.13 23.91 -9.29
C VAL A 308 8.35 23.27 -8.63
N PRO A 309 8.59 21.96 -8.81
CA PRO A 309 9.79 21.32 -8.28
C PRO A 309 11.06 21.85 -8.96
N LYS A 310 12.17 21.86 -8.23
CA LYS A 310 13.49 22.16 -8.82
C LYS A 310 13.82 21.12 -9.90
N GLU A 311 14.70 21.47 -10.83
CA GLU A 311 15.14 20.58 -11.90
C GLU A 311 15.68 19.25 -11.33
N GLY A 312 15.26 18.13 -11.93
CA GLY A 312 15.61 16.77 -11.48
C GLY A 312 14.93 16.33 -10.17
N ARG A 313 14.02 17.15 -9.60
CA ARG A 313 13.23 16.81 -8.41
C ARG A 313 11.79 16.45 -8.76
N THR A 314 11.17 15.64 -7.90
CA THR A 314 9.73 15.37 -7.98
C THR A 314 8.95 16.31 -7.06
N PRO A 315 7.70 16.66 -7.44
CA PRO A 315 6.89 17.58 -6.65
C PRO A 315 6.70 17.14 -5.20
N ILE A 316 6.57 18.12 -4.31
CA ILE A 316 6.18 17.89 -2.91
C ILE A 316 4.81 17.20 -2.86
N THR A 317 4.63 16.34 -1.88
CA THR A 317 3.38 15.61 -1.65
C THR A 317 2.90 15.82 -0.21
N PHE A 318 1.66 15.45 0.09
CA PHE A 318 1.11 15.52 1.45
C PHE A 318 2.00 14.86 2.50
N HIS A 319 2.76 13.80 2.13
CA HIS A 319 3.66 13.12 3.06
C HIS A 319 4.81 14.01 3.55
N GLU A 320 5.19 15.03 2.80
CA GLU A 320 6.25 15.97 3.21
C GLU A 320 5.82 16.85 4.40
N ILE A 321 4.51 16.97 4.69
CA ILE A 321 4.02 17.65 5.92
C ILE A 321 4.59 16.97 7.17
N ARG A 322 4.68 15.62 7.18
CA ARG A 322 5.30 14.89 8.31
C ARG A 322 6.78 15.18 8.44
N SER A 323 7.49 15.34 7.32
CA SER A 323 8.89 15.76 7.32
C SER A 323 9.06 17.21 7.79
N LEU A 324 8.12 18.09 7.43
CA LEU A 324 8.08 19.46 7.92
C LEU A 324 7.82 19.50 9.43
N ALA A 325 6.84 18.73 9.91
CA ALA A 325 6.53 18.62 11.34
C ALA A 325 7.76 18.17 12.14
N GLU A 326 8.50 17.16 11.66
CA GLU A 326 9.75 16.71 12.29
C GLU A 326 10.74 17.86 12.47
N ARG A 327 11.03 18.60 11.39
CA ARG A 327 12.00 19.69 11.42
C ARG A 327 11.56 20.83 12.33
N LEU A 328 10.27 21.20 12.31
CA LEU A 328 9.73 22.25 13.17
C LEU A 328 9.77 21.85 14.66
N TYR A 329 9.40 20.60 14.97
CA TYR A 329 9.47 20.11 16.35
C TYR A 329 10.92 19.91 16.82
N ARG A 330 11.81 19.51 15.95
CA ARG A 330 13.24 19.44 16.27
C ARG A 330 13.83 20.82 16.58
N GLU A 331 13.46 21.82 15.80
CA GLU A 331 13.88 23.20 16.02
C GLU A 331 13.34 23.74 17.37
N GLN A 332 12.08 23.41 17.71
CA GLN A 332 11.39 23.95 18.87
C GLN A 332 11.68 23.18 20.18
N PHE A 333 11.76 21.85 20.13
CA PHE A 333 11.84 20.99 21.33
C PHE A 333 12.99 19.97 21.30
N GLY A 334 13.79 19.95 20.24
CA GLY A 334 14.90 19.02 20.09
C GLY A 334 14.53 17.68 19.42
N ALA A 335 15.59 16.92 19.10
CA ALA A 335 15.46 15.69 18.30
C ALA A 335 14.69 14.57 19.00
N ALA A 336 14.82 14.44 20.33
CA ALA A 336 14.12 13.41 21.10
C ALA A 336 12.60 13.59 21.01
N PHE A 337 12.11 14.81 21.24
CA PHE A 337 10.69 15.13 21.11
C PHE A 337 10.16 14.87 19.70
N ALA A 338 10.91 15.32 18.67
CA ALA A 338 10.54 15.07 17.29
C ALA A 338 10.45 13.59 16.96
N GLN A 339 11.32 12.75 17.53
CA GLN A 339 11.25 11.31 17.38
C GLN A 339 10.01 10.70 18.06
N GLU A 340 9.70 11.14 19.27
CA GLU A 340 8.57 10.65 20.05
C GLU A 340 7.22 10.98 19.40
N ILE A 341 7.00 12.23 19.00
CA ILE A 341 5.73 12.65 18.38
C ILE A 341 5.48 11.95 17.05
N LEU A 342 6.54 11.61 16.32
CA LEU A 342 6.44 10.82 15.10
C LEU A 342 6.21 9.32 15.38
N GLY A 343 6.43 8.86 16.61
CA GLY A 343 6.37 7.44 16.97
C GLY A 343 7.44 6.60 16.28
N HIS A 344 8.65 7.14 16.10
CA HIS A 344 9.76 6.43 15.51
C HIS A 344 10.50 5.58 16.55
N LYS A 345 10.75 4.31 16.22
CA LYS A 345 11.44 3.38 17.11
C LYS A 345 12.96 3.56 17.13
N SER A 346 13.55 4.20 16.14
CA SER A 346 15.00 4.45 16.07
C SER A 346 15.30 5.85 15.54
N ALA A 347 16.44 6.39 15.97
CA ALA A 347 16.95 7.68 15.51
C ALA A 347 17.23 7.70 13.99
N GLU A 348 17.61 6.54 13.40
CA GLU A 348 17.82 6.43 11.94
C GLU A 348 16.56 6.69 11.13
N MET A 349 15.38 6.32 11.65
CA MET A 349 14.12 6.63 10.99
C MET A 349 13.84 8.13 10.99
N THR A 350 14.22 8.83 12.06
CA THR A 350 14.05 10.27 12.19
C THR A 350 15.07 11.02 11.31
N ALA A 351 16.31 10.57 11.26
CA ALA A 351 17.38 11.15 10.45
C ALA A 351 17.03 11.23 8.94
N ARG A 352 16.20 10.30 8.43
CA ARG A 352 15.73 10.36 7.05
C ARG A 352 14.85 11.58 6.74
N TYR A 353 14.23 12.18 7.74
CA TYR A 353 13.40 13.40 7.60
C TYR A 353 14.25 14.67 7.78
N ASP A 354 15.36 14.57 8.48
CA ASP A 354 16.34 15.65 8.68
C ASP A 354 17.25 15.89 7.46
N ASP A 355 17.31 14.92 6.54
CA ASP A 355 18.07 15.05 5.30
C ASP A 355 17.53 16.19 4.43
N LEU A 356 18.29 17.27 4.35
CA LEU A 356 18.00 18.49 3.56
C LEU A 356 18.23 18.28 2.05
N ARG A 357 18.59 17.07 1.63
CA ARG A 357 18.74 16.68 0.22
C ARG A 357 19.67 17.58 -0.60
N GLY A 358 20.79 17.93 0.00
CA GLY A 358 21.84 18.74 -0.64
C GLY A 358 21.69 20.25 -0.44
N GLU A 359 20.73 20.70 0.36
CA GLU A 359 20.71 22.07 0.85
C GLU A 359 21.77 22.28 1.94
N TRP A 360 22.34 23.50 1.99
CA TRP A 360 23.36 23.83 2.96
C TRP A 360 22.78 23.92 4.37
N LYS A 361 23.39 23.22 5.32
CA LYS A 361 23.09 23.43 6.75
C LYS A 361 23.83 24.67 7.19
N VAL A 362 23.11 25.72 7.51
CA VAL A 362 23.70 26.94 8.07
C VAL A 362 24.14 26.66 9.51
N ILE A 363 25.41 26.85 9.79
CA ILE A 363 25.99 26.77 11.13
C ILE A 363 26.32 28.21 11.53
N SER A 364 25.54 28.76 12.48
CA SER A 364 25.83 30.05 13.11
C SER A 364 26.45 29.80 14.48
N ALA A 365 27.46 30.58 14.85
CA ALA A 365 27.91 30.64 16.24
C ALA A 365 26.78 31.20 17.11
N ALA A 366 26.51 30.54 18.23
CA ALA A 366 25.54 31.01 19.22
C ALA A 366 26.04 32.27 19.91
#